data_62d6edf3530a2587315755f81715f3ec
#
_entry.id   62d6edf3530a2587315755f81715f3ec
#
_cell.length_a   1.000
_cell.length_b   1.000
_cell.length_c   1.000
_cell.angle_alpha   90.00
_cell.angle_beta   90.00
_cell.angle_gamma   90.00
#
_symmetry.space_group_name_H-M   'P 1'
#
loop_
_entity.id
_entity.type
_entity.pdbx_description
1 polymer ?
#
loop_
_entity_poly.entity_id
_entity_poly.type
_entity_poly.pdbx_seq_one_letter_code
_entity_poly.pdbx_strand_id
1 'polypeptide(L)'
;MSEDLEKLKQRLPLLDYLRRQNWTARPVGRGGEFVGLCPLHGETRPSFYVNAHKNLFYCHGCGQGGDLIRFVELSQHLSFHQSLTYLQRQSVVADPGAVLRQASAFYQQQLDHYPEARQYLERRGVRDPALIRELQLGYAPGGSLRRYLLAQGYSLDLLRRTDLVNPQGHDTLYQRVVFPCCQDSCIVNLYGRSISAAFAHRFISGTKGDLVAWETVRQFPSVILVEGIFDLAVLWQAGFRHTTCAFGTHLTPDQFRQLSDRPRTVYLSFDDDANGSGQQAAQALAHRLRAQGITPRRVLLPSGHDPNSFFVQGGDARQFQSLLEEALS
;
A
#
# COMPACT_ATOMS: atom_id res chain seq x y z
N MET A 1 9.65 25.89 7.59
CA MET A 1 8.88 26.79 6.68
C MET A 1 9.36 26.73 5.22
N SER A 2 10.65 26.91 4.92
CA SER A 2 11.14 26.85 3.52
C SER A 2 11.04 25.43 2.92
N GLU A 3 11.46 24.40 3.66
CA GLU A 3 11.47 22.99 3.22
C GLU A 3 10.06 22.42 3.02
N ASP A 4 9.11 22.77 3.88
CA ASP A 4 7.73 22.34 3.77
C ASP A 4 7.03 22.96 2.54
N LEU A 5 7.42 24.17 2.19
CA LEU A 5 6.91 24.90 1.04
C LEU A 5 7.36 24.25 -0.29
N GLU A 6 8.63 23.87 -0.38
CA GLU A 6 9.17 23.19 -1.55
C GLU A 6 8.58 21.77 -1.70
N LYS A 7 8.40 21.05 -0.60
CA LYS A 7 7.69 19.76 -0.60
C LYS A 7 6.25 19.90 -1.08
N LEU A 8 5.54 20.95 -0.67
CA LEU A 8 4.18 21.25 -1.13
C LEU A 8 4.12 21.49 -2.63
N LYS A 9 5.04 22.32 -3.18
CA LYS A 9 5.13 22.61 -4.62
C LYS A 9 5.49 21.38 -5.44
N GLN A 10 6.33 20.47 -4.92
CA GLN A 10 6.66 19.21 -5.56
C GLN A 10 5.47 18.24 -5.61
N ARG A 11 4.65 18.19 -4.55
CA ARG A 11 3.45 17.34 -4.49
C ARG A 11 2.31 17.87 -5.36
N LEU A 12 2.27 19.15 -5.60
CA LEU A 12 1.27 19.84 -6.42
C LEU A 12 1.95 20.69 -7.50
N PRO A 13 2.45 20.11 -8.61
CA PRO A 13 2.96 20.89 -9.72
C PRO A 13 1.86 21.78 -10.29
N LEU A 14 2.20 23.05 -10.61
CA LEU A 14 1.27 24.05 -11.10
C LEU A 14 0.50 23.58 -12.35
N LEU A 15 1.19 22.96 -13.30
CA LEU A 15 0.55 22.45 -14.51
C LEU A 15 -0.52 21.38 -14.20
N ASP A 16 -0.24 20.48 -13.28
CA ASP A 16 -1.18 19.44 -12.87
C ASP A 16 -2.35 20.03 -12.08
N TYR A 17 -2.09 21.02 -11.24
CA TYR A 17 -3.13 21.75 -10.53
C TYR A 17 -4.09 22.43 -11.51
N LEU A 18 -3.58 23.16 -12.53
CA LEU A 18 -4.38 23.83 -13.55
C LEU A 18 -5.20 22.84 -14.39
N ARG A 19 -4.62 21.71 -14.78
CA ARG A 19 -5.34 20.64 -15.50
C ARG A 19 -6.52 20.07 -14.70
N ARG A 20 -6.37 19.93 -13.38
CA ARG A 20 -7.47 19.52 -12.49
C ARG A 20 -8.60 20.57 -12.44
N GLN A 21 -8.29 21.83 -12.70
CA GLN A 21 -9.26 22.91 -12.83
C GLN A 21 -9.81 23.04 -14.28
N ASN A 22 -9.64 22.00 -15.10
CA ASN A 22 -10.04 21.94 -16.50
C ASN A 22 -9.36 22.98 -17.42
N TRP A 23 -8.19 23.49 -17.01
CA TRP A 23 -7.41 24.37 -17.87
C TRP A 23 -6.84 23.59 -19.05
N THR A 24 -7.16 24.06 -20.27
CA THR A 24 -6.70 23.46 -21.52
C THR A 24 -5.56 24.31 -22.09
N ALA A 25 -4.48 23.63 -22.50
CA ALA A 25 -3.29 24.29 -23.04
C ALA A 25 -2.61 23.42 -24.09
N ARG A 26 -1.91 24.07 -25.00
CA ARG A 26 -1.05 23.42 -26.00
C ARG A 26 0.42 23.62 -25.66
N PRO A 27 1.30 22.64 -25.94
CA PRO A 27 2.74 22.82 -25.74
C PRO A 27 3.31 23.87 -26.68
N VAL A 28 4.34 24.60 -26.22
CA VAL A 28 5.09 25.60 -26.96
C VAL A 28 6.57 25.21 -26.99
N GLY A 29 7.10 24.95 -28.16
CA GLY A 29 8.50 24.55 -28.33
C GLY A 29 8.80 23.18 -27.72
N ARG A 30 10.09 22.95 -27.35
CA ARG A 30 10.58 21.70 -26.74
C ARG A 30 10.95 21.87 -25.26
N GLY A 31 10.71 23.04 -24.67
CA GLY A 31 11.19 23.42 -23.33
C GLY A 31 10.23 23.19 -22.17
N GLY A 32 9.18 22.36 -22.32
CA GLY A 32 8.21 22.10 -21.25
C GLY A 32 7.32 23.30 -20.93
N GLU A 33 7.12 24.21 -21.90
CA GLU A 33 6.20 25.32 -21.81
C GLU A 33 4.85 24.99 -22.43
N PHE A 34 3.79 25.53 -21.82
CA PHE A 34 2.41 25.37 -22.25
C PHE A 34 1.73 26.74 -22.32
N VAL A 35 0.85 26.95 -23.30
CA VAL A 35 0.06 28.17 -23.40
C VAL A 35 -1.41 27.87 -23.56
N GLY A 36 -2.24 28.61 -22.84
CA GLY A 36 -3.70 28.53 -22.87
C GLY A 36 -4.34 29.87 -22.55
N LEU A 37 -5.68 29.90 -22.51
CA LEU A 37 -6.43 31.06 -22.04
C LEU A 37 -6.16 31.28 -20.55
N CYS A 38 -6.08 32.55 -20.16
CA CYS A 38 -5.80 32.92 -18.78
C CYS A 38 -7.00 32.61 -17.84
N PRO A 39 -6.79 31.87 -16.75
CA PRO A 39 -7.86 31.66 -15.77
C PRO A 39 -8.12 32.87 -14.87
N LEU A 40 -7.24 33.89 -14.92
CA LEU A 40 -7.29 35.06 -14.02
C LEU A 40 -8.01 36.26 -14.63
N HIS A 41 -8.21 36.27 -15.95
CA HIS A 41 -8.95 37.33 -16.65
C HIS A 41 -9.59 36.77 -17.92
N GLY A 42 -10.62 37.48 -18.39
CA GLY A 42 -11.32 37.11 -19.63
C GLY A 42 -10.50 37.48 -20.87
N GLU A 43 -10.23 36.48 -21.74
CA GLU A 43 -9.55 36.69 -23.00
C GLU A 43 -9.99 35.65 -24.05
N THR A 44 -9.77 35.98 -25.35
CA THR A 44 -10.08 35.09 -26.48
C THR A 44 -8.83 34.53 -27.15
N ARG A 45 -7.66 35.10 -26.86
CA ARG A 45 -6.37 34.67 -27.41
C ARG A 45 -5.48 34.18 -26.29
N PRO A 46 -4.90 32.96 -26.37
CA PRO A 46 -4.05 32.39 -25.35
C PRO A 46 -2.84 33.29 -25.03
N SER A 47 -2.73 33.76 -23.79
CA SER A 47 -1.63 34.61 -23.31
C SER A 47 -1.03 34.12 -21.98
N PHE A 48 -1.57 33.05 -21.39
CA PHE A 48 -1.14 32.48 -20.15
C PHE A 48 -0.16 31.33 -20.39
N TYR A 49 1.08 31.55 -20.01
CA TYR A 49 2.18 30.60 -20.16
C TYR A 49 2.49 29.89 -18.86
N VAL A 50 2.73 28.60 -18.90
CA VAL A 50 3.17 27.76 -17.77
C VAL A 50 4.44 27.03 -18.16
N ASN A 51 5.51 27.21 -17.39
CA ASN A 51 6.73 26.43 -17.52
C ASN A 51 6.71 25.28 -16.48
N ALA A 52 6.55 24.04 -16.96
CA ALA A 52 6.42 22.87 -16.12
C ALA A 52 7.72 22.54 -15.35
N HIS A 53 8.90 22.83 -15.91
CA HIS A 53 10.18 22.56 -15.24
C HIS A 53 10.46 23.56 -14.11
N LYS A 54 10.13 24.85 -14.34
CA LYS A 54 10.32 25.90 -13.33
C LYS A 54 9.15 25.99 -12.36
N ASN A 55 8.03 25.32 -12.67
CA ASN A 55 6.79 25.37 -11.89
C ASN A 55 6.25 26.81 -11.70
N LEU A 56 6.32 27.62 -12.77
CA LEU A 56 5.95 29.02 -12.79
C LEU A 56 4.97 29.32 -13.91
N PHE A 57 4.15 30.36 -13.74
CA PHE A 57 3.32 30.93 -14.79
C PHE A 57 3.64 32.41 -15.03
N TYR A 58 3.28 32.88 -16.21
CA TYR A 58 3.22 34.28 -16.56
C TYR A 58 2.14 34.51 -17.61
N CYS A 59 1.31 35.51 -17.39
CA CYS A 59 0.29 35.95 -18.35
C CYS A 59 0.69 37.26 -19.00
N HIS A 60 0.88 37.25 -20.33
CA HIS A 60 1.19 38.45 -21.10
C HIS A 60 -0.03 39.40 -21.25
N GLY A 61 -1.25 38.90 -21.04
CA GLY A 61 -2.47 39.72 -21.11
C GLY A 61 -2.70 40.58 -19.87
N CYS A 62 -2.62 40.00 -18.66
CA CYS A 62 -2.87 40.76 -17.43
C CYS A 62 -1.60 41.03 -16.60
N GLY A 63 -0.40 40.63 -17.08
CA GLY A 63 0.87 40.89 -16.40
C GLY A 63 1.10 40.11 -15.10
N GLN A 64 0.20 39.20 -14.73
CA GLN A 64 0.34 38.40 -13.51
C GLN A 64 1.28 37.24 -13.73
N GLY A 65 2.12 36.95 -12.75
CA GLY A 65 3.06 35.83 -12.78
C GLY A 65 3.44 35.36 -11.40
N GLY A 66 3.99 34.15 -11.31
CA GLY A 66 4.43 33.58 -10.04
C GLY A 66 4.38 32.05 -10.04
N ASP A 67 4.37 31.48 -8.85
CA ASP A 67 4.24 30.04 -8.60
C ASP A 67 2.78 29.63 -8.31
N LEU A 68 2.60 28.36 -7.91
CA LEU A 68 1.28 27.82 -7.56
C LEU A 68 0.61 28.61 -6.42
N ILE A 69 1.36 29.06 -5.43
CA ILE A 69 0.79 29.79 -4.28
C ILE A 69 0.25 31.12 -4.78
N ARG A 70 1.05 31.84 -5.54
CA ARG A 70 0.63 33.13 -6.13
C ARG A 70 -0.57 32.96 -7.06
N PHE A 71 -0.62 31.87 -7.81
CA PHE A 71 -1.78 31.57 -8.66
C PHE A 71 -3.06 31.40 -7.82
N VAL A 72 -2.98 30.65 -6.71
CA VAL A 72 -4.13 30.44 -5.80
C VAL A 72 -4.55 31.73 -5.10
N GLU A 73 -3.60 32.58 -4.65
CA GLU A 73 -3.91 33.90 -4.13
C GLU A 73 -4.78 34.71 -5.09
N LEU A 74 -4.36 34.73 -6.36
CA LEU A 74 -5.04 35.52 -7.40
C LEU A 74 -6.38 34.91 -7.83
N SER A 75 -6.43 33.61 -8.04
CA SER A 75 -7.62 32.92 -8.57
C SER A 75 -8.71 32.71 -7.52
N GLN A 76 -8.35 32.57 -6.25
CA GLN A 76 -9.28 32.31 -5.15
C GLN A 76 -9.47 33.55 -4.24
N HIS A 77 -8.80 34.67 -4.54
CA HIS A 77 -8.82 35.91 -3.74
C HIS A 77 -8.44 35.65 -2.26
N LEU A 78 -7.43 34.79 -2.04
CA LEU A 78 -6.96 34.40 -0.70
C LEU A 78 -5.66 35.12 -0.33
N SER A 79 -5.43 35.33 0.98
CA SER A 79 -4.12 35.71 1.48
C SER A 79 -3.11 34.58 1.35
N PHE A 80 -1.82 34.88 1.46
CA PHE A 80 -0.74 33.88 1.40
C PHE A 80 -0.97 32.69 2.37
N HIS A 81 -1.31 32.97 3.64
CA HIS A 81 -1.58 31.93 4.64
C HIS A 81 -2.82 31.10 4.32
N GLN A 82 -3.88 31.73 3.83
CA GLN A 82 -5.09 31.02 3.40
C GLN A 82 -4.80 30.14 2.16
N SER A 83 -4.01 30.64 1.21
CA SER A 83 -3.59 29.86 0.03
C SER A 83 -2.74 28.66 0.40
N LEU A 84 -1.82 28.80 1.37
CA LEU A 84 -1.07 27.66 1.91
C LEU A 84 -1.98 26.62 2.54
N THR A 85 -2.90 27.01 3.41
CA THR A 85 -3.85 26.09 4.04
C THR A 85 -4.72 25.40 3.00
N TYR A 86 -5.20 26.12 2.00
CA TYR A 86 -5.96 25.59 0.89
C TYR A 86 -5.16 24.53 0.11
N LEU A 87 -3.92 24.87 -0.29
CA LEU A 87 -3.04 23.96 -1.03
C LEU A 87 -2.58 22.75 -0.22
N GLN A 88 -2.37 22.89 1.07
CA GLN A 88 -2.07 21.77 1.97
C GLN A 88 -3.21 20.76 1.96
N ARG A 89 -4.45 21.20 2.06
CA ARG A 89 -5.64 20.32 1.94
C ARG A 89 -5.69 19.65 0.56
N GLN A 90 -5.44 20.40 -0.51
CA GLN A 90 -5.40 19.85 -1.87
C GLN A 90 -4.26 18.83 -2.07
N SER A 91 -3.10 19.04 -1.43
CA SER A 91 -1.97 18.12 -1.50
C SER A 91 -2.26 16.78 -0.83
N VAL A 92 -2.94 16.78 0.30
CA VAL A 92 -3.38 15.56 0.99
C VAL A 92 -4.35 14.76 0.12
N VAL A 93 -5.30 15.44 -0.51
CA VAL A 93 -6.29 14.82 -1.42
C VAL A 93 -5.64 14.30 -2.73
N ALA A 94 -4.44 14.78 -3.07
CA ALA A 94 -3.69 14.35 -4.26
C ALA A 94 -2.63 13.27 -3.95
N ASP A 95 -2.34 13.00 -2.69
CA ASP A 95 -1.32 12.04 -2.25
C ASP A 95 -1.82 10.59 -2.40
N PRO A 96 -1.16 9.74 -3.23
CA PRO A 96 -1.48 8.32 -3.33
C PRO A 96 -1.43 7.59 -1.97
N GLY A 97 -0.46 7.90 -1.12
CA GLY A 97 -0.35 7.32 0.20
C GLY A 97 -1.52 7.71 1.12
N ALA A 98 -1.99 8.96 1.03
CA ALA A 98 -3.15 9.40 1.80
C ALA A 98 -4.42 8.68 1.38
N VAL A 99 -4.67 8.49 0.08
CA VAL A 99 -5.85 7.78 -0.39
C VAL A 99 -5.81 6.29 -0.03
N LEU A 100 -4.64 5.66 -0.05
CA LEU A 100 -4.47 4.26 0.40
C LEU A 100 -4.75 4.11 1.89
N ARG A 101 -4.24 5.02 2.73
CA ARG A 101 -4.56 5.06 4.16
C ARG A 101 -6.06 5.23 4.41
N GLN A 102 -6.70 6.13 3.67
CA GLN A 102 -8.15 6.37 3.80
C GLN A 102 -8.97 5.15 3.34
N ALA A 103 -8.56 4.48 2.27
CA ALA A 103 -9.17 3.24 1.81
C ALA A 103 -9.00 2.10 2.82
N SER A 104 -7.80 1.94 3.39
CA SER A 104 -7.55 0.94 4.45
C SER A 104 -8.43 1.19 5.68
N ALA A 105 -8.49 2.44 6.17
CA ALA A 105 -9.35 2.80 7.30
C ALA A 105 -10.84 2.56 7.01
N PHE A 106 -11.29 2.87 5.78
CA PHE A 106 -12.65 2.54 5.35
C PHE A 106 -12.92 1.03 5.41
N TYR A 107 -12.03 0.21 4.87
CA TYR A 107 -12.20 -1.24 4.89
C TYR A 107 -12.17 -1.83 6.31
N GLN A 108 -11.38 -1.27 7.23
CA GLN A 108 -11.39 -1.68 8.64
C GLN A 108 -12.77 -1.45 9.27
N GLN A 109 -13.39 -0.30 9.01
CA GLN A 109 -14.75 -0.01 9.47
C GLN A 109 -15.78 -0.97 8.86
N GLN A 110 -15.61 -1.37 7.59
CA GLN A 110 -16.54 -2.30 6.95
C GLN A 110 -16.50 -3.71 7.56
N LEU A 111 -15.36 -4.15 8.08
CA LEU A 111 -15.22 -5.49 8.65
C LEU A 111 -16.26 -5.80 9.73
N ASP A 112 -16.63 -4.79 10.51
CA ASP A 112 -17.61 -4.94 11.59
C ASP A 112 -19.07 -5.02 11.12
N HIS A 113 -19.32 -4.55 9.89
CA HIS A 113 -20.67 -4.51 9.32
C HIS A 113 -21.03 -5.75 8.49
N TYR A 114 -20.05 -6.64 8.22
CA TYR A 114 -20.25 -7.79 7.34
C TYR A 114 -19.93 -9.11 8.06
N PRO A 115 -20.94 -9.83 8.58
CA PRO A 115 -20.76 -11.08 9.33
C PRO A 115 -20.01 -12.16 8.54
N GLU A 116 -20.17 -12.22 7.22
CA GLU A 116 -19.50 -13.19 6.36
C GLU A 116 -17.97 -13.02 6.37
N ALA A 117 -17.46 -11.79 6.48
CA ALA A 117 -16.05 -11.51 6.58
C ALA A 117 -15.49 -11.97 7.94
N ARG A 118 -16.22 -11.72 9.03
CA ARG A 118 -15.85 -12.19 10.36
C ARG A 118 -15.84 -13.72 10.44
N GLN A 119 -16.89 -14.37 9.94
CA GLN A 119 -16.93 -15.83 9.86
C GLN A 119 -15.79 -16.41 9.02
N TYR A 120 -15.39 -15.72 7.95
CA TYR A 120 -14.23 -16.12 7.17
C TYR A 120 -12.93 -16.05 8.01
N LEU A 121 -12.70 -14.97 8.75
CA LEU A 121 -11.55 -14.85 9.66
C LEU A 121 -11.56 -15.96 10.72
N GLU A 122 -12.71 -16.24 11.33
CA GLU A 122 -12.86 -17.32 12.32
C GLU A 122 -12.52 -18.70 11.73
N ARG A 123 -13.01 -18.99 10.51
CA ARG A 123 -12.66 -20.24 9.78
C ARG A 123 -11.16 -20.33 9.47
N ARG A 124 -10.50 -19.17 9.28
CA ARG A 124 -9.04 -19.06 9.12
C ARG A 124 -8.28 -19.02 10.45
N GLY A 125 -8.95 -19.29 11.57
CA GLY A 125 -8.35 -19.32 12.90
C GLY A 125 -8.01 -17.95 13.50
N VAL A 126 -8.34 -16.84 12.81
CA VAL A 126 -8.05 -15.48 13.29
C VAL A 126 -9.25 -14.98 14.09
N ARG A 127 -9.12 -14.99 15.44
CA ARG A 127 -10.23 -14.72 16.37
C ARG A 127 -9.97 -13.55 17.31
N ASP A 128 -8.68 -13.22 17.55
CA ASP A 128 -8.32 -12.14 18.48
C ASP A 128 -8.62 -10.76 17.88
N PRO A 129 -9.56 -9.98 18.47
CA PRO A 129 -9.86 -8.63 17.98
C PRO A 129 -8.68 -7.64 18.10
N ALA A 130 -7.76 -7.87 19.06
CA ALA A 130 -6.57 -7.05 19.20
C ALA A 130 -5.62 -7.27 18.02
N LEU A 131 -5.41 -8.53 17.64
CA LEU A 131 -4.61 -8.90 16.47
C LEU A 131 -5.22 -8.38 15.15
N ILE A 132 -6.55 -8.49 15.01
CA ILE A 132 -7.26 -7.95 13.83
C ILE A 132 -7.01 -6.45 13.68
N ARG A 133 -7.05 -5.68 14.77
CA ARG A 133 -6.73 -4.25 14.76
C ARG A 133 -5.26 -3.98 14.49
N GLU A 134 -4.37 -4.74 15.12
CA GLU A 134 -2.91 -4.61 14.95
C GLU A 134 -2.49 -4.83 13.50
N LEU A 135 -3.02 -5.85 12.86
CA LEU A 135 -2.78 -6.15 11.44
C LEU A 135 -3.61 -5.27 10.50
N GLN A 136 -4.44 -4.38 11.04
CA GLN A 136 -5.30 -3.45 10.29
C GLN A 136 -6.19 -4.17 9.26
N LEU A 137 -6.74 -5.33 9.65
CA LEU A 137 -7.59 -6.11 8.75
C LEU A 137 -8.89 -5.40 8.46
N GLY A 138 -9.27 -5.37 7.20
CA GLY A 138 -10.50 -4.78 6.74
C GLY A 138 -11.29 -5.70 5.82
N TYR A 139 -12.46 -5.25 5.39
CA TYR A 139 -13.26 -5.95 4.41
C TYR A 139 -13.69 -5.03 3.27
N ALA A 140 -13.53 -5.48 2.05
CA ALA A 140 -13.97 -4.81 0.83
C ALA A 140 -15.29 -5.46 0.35
N PRO A 141 -16.46 -4.92 0.70
CA PRO A 141 -17.74 -5.45 0.22
C PRO A 141 -17.94 -5.21 -1.26
N GLY A 142 -17.31 -4.13 -1.79
CA GLY A 142 -17.45 -3.63 -3.15
C GLY A 142 -18.57 -2.61 -3.30
N GLY A 143 -18.48 -1.79 -4.36
CA GLY A 143 -19.50 -0.82 -4.75
C GLY A 143 -19.62 0.43 -3.86
N SER A 144 -18.87 0.54 -2.78
CA SER A 144 -18.99 1.62 -1.80
C SER A 144 -17.74 2.49 -1.64
N LEU A 145 -16.55 1.95 -1.84
CA LEU A 145 -15.28 2.68 -1.65
C LEU A 145 -15.17 3.89 -2.57
N ARG A 146 -15.44 3.71 -3.87
CA ARG A 146 -15.38 4.81 -4.84
C ARG A 146 -16.24 5.98 -4.39
N ARG A 147 -17.52 5.75 -4.05
CA ARG A 147 -18.42 6.81 -3.60
C ARG A 147 -17.92 7.48 -2.34
N TYR A 148 -17.43 6.71 -1.38
CA TYR A 148 -16.87 7.22 -0.14
C TYR A 148 -15.66 8.13 -0.41
N LEU A 149 -14.68 7.69 -1.20
CA LEU A 149 -13.46 8.47 -1.46
C LEU A 149 -13.74 9.73 -2.28
N LEU A 150 -14.66 9.67 -3.25
CA LEU A 150 -15.10 10.87 -3.99
C LEU A 150 -15.74 11.91 -3.05
N ALA A 151 -16.55 11.46 -2.07
CA ALA A 151 -17.13 12.35 -1.06
C ALA A 151 -16.08 12.95 -0.11
N GLN A 152 -14.93 12.29 0.09
CA GLN A 152 -13.76 12.83 0.80
C GLN A 152 -12.92 13.80 -0.05
N GLY A 153 -13.32 14.06 -1.30
CA GLY A 153 -12.65 15.00 -2.20
C GLY A 153 -11.53 14.40 -3.07
N TYR A 154 -11.26 13.09 -2.99
CA TYR A 154 -10.29 12.45 -3.87
C TYR A 154 -10.81 12.40 -5.31
N SER A 155 -9.94 12.63 -6.30
CA SER A 155 -10.34 12.59 -7.71
C SER A 155 -10.46 11.17 -8.23
N LEU A 156 -11.39 10.94 -9.19
CA LEU A 156 -11.53 9.64 -9.85
C LEU A 156 -10.23 9.22 -10.57
N ASP A 157 -9.48 10.17 -11.11
CA ASP A 157 -8.19 9.92 -11.74
C ASP A 157 -7.17 9.36 -10.76
N LEU A 158 -7.07 9.93 -9.54
CA LEU A 158 -6.22 9.37 -8.48
C LEU A 158 -6.64 7.95 -8.10
N LEU A 159 -7.96 7.70 -7.96
CA LEU A 159 -8.48 6.38 -7.62
C LEU A 159 -8.14 5.33 -8.68
N ARG A 160 -8.13 5.72 -9.97
CA ARG A 160 -7.71 4.87 -11.08
C ARG A 160 -6.19 4.65 -11.10
N ARG A 161 -5.41 5.69 -10.88
CA ARG A 161 -3.93 5.58 -10.83
C ARG A 161 -3.44 4.71 -9.68
N THR A 162 -4.15 4.70 -8.58
CA THR A 162 -3.86 3.82 -7.43
C THR A 162 -4.51 2.44 -7.53
N ASP A 163 -5.22 2.16 -8.63
CA ASP A 163 -5.97 0.91 -8.83
C ASP A 163 -7.00 0.60 -7.70
N LEU A 164 -7.41 1.60 -6.94
CA LEU A 164 -8.54 1.46 -6.01
C LEU A 164 -9.87 1.33 -6.76
N VAL A 165 -9.91 1.93 -7.94
CA VAL A 165 -11.03 1.83 -8.89
C VAL A 165 -10.48 1.39 -10.25
N ASN A 166 -11.08 0.36 -10.82
CA ASN A 166 -10.68 -0.19 -12.11
C ASN A 166 -11.07 0.74 -13.29
N PRO A 167 -10.58 0.49 -14.53
CA PRO A 167 -10.93 1.32 -15.69
C PRO A 167 -12.44 1.43 -15.95
N GLN A 168 -13.23 0.41 -15.59
CA GLN A 168 -14.69 0.40 -15.74
C GLN A 168 -15.41 1.22 -14.67
N GLY A 169 -14.67 1.73 -13.67
CA GLY A 169 -15.23 2.57 -12.61
C GLY A 169 -15.75 1.81 -11.40
N HIS A 170 -15.46 0.52 -11.27
CA HIS A 170 -15.82 -0.30 -10.11
C HIS A 170 -14.66 -0.38 -9.10
N ASP A 171 -14.99 -0.62 -7.83
CA ASP A 171 -14.01 -0.93 -6.78
C ASP A 171 -13.17 -2.15 -7.20
N THR A 172 -11.85 -2.03 -7.16
CA THR A 172 -10.93 -3.10 -7.60
C THR A 172 -10.96 -4.29 -6.66
N LEU A 173 -11.10 -4.04 -5.36
CA LEU A 173 -11.28 -5.09 -4.36
C LEU A 173 -12.77 -5.28 -4.09
N TYR A 174 -13.22 -6.52 -4.22
CA TYR A 174 -14.61 -6.94 -4.05
C TYR A 174 -14.68 -8.29 -3.36
N GLN A 175 -15.50 -8.42 -2.32
CA GLN A 175 -15.64 -9.63 -1.48
C GLN A 175 -14.28 -10.18 -1.00
N ARG A 176 -13.47 -9.29 -0.42
CA ARG A 176 -12.11 -9.63 0.07
C ARG A 176 -11.87 -9.12 1.46
N VAL A 177 -11.24 -9.96 2.28
CA VAL A 177 -10.52 -9.45 3.46
C VAL A 177 -9.28 -8.72 2.94
N VAL A 178 -9.05 -7.51 3.45
CA VAL A 178 -8.01 -6.59 2.96
C VAL A 178 -6.94 -6.40 4.02
N PHE A 179 -5.68 -6.45 3.58
CA PHE A 179 -4.47 -6.24 4.37
C PHE A 179 -3.68 -5.08 3.78
N PRO A 180 -3.28 -4.08 4.59
CA PRO A 180 -2.36 -3.05 4.12
C PRO A 180 -0.94 -3.62 3.98
N CYS A 181 -0.29 -3.27 2.88
CA CYS A 181 1.13 -3.53 2.67
C CYS A 181 1.88 -2.22 2.87
N CYS A 182 2.84 -2.23 3.81
CA CYS A 182 3.57 -1.05 4.21
C CYS A 182 5.00 -1.07 3.66
N GLN A 183 5.58 0.11 3.47
CA GLN A 183 6.99 0.36 3.27
C GLN A 183 7.36 1.59 4.08
N ASP A 184 8.42 1.49 4.91
CA ASP A 184 8.82 2.57 5.83
C ASP A 184 7.63 3.11 6.64
N SER A 185 6.79 2.23 7.18
CA SER A 185 5.56 2.54 7.94
C SER A 185 4.46 3.26 7.14
N CYS A 186 4.62 3.44 5.84
CA CYS A 186 3.61 4.01 4.96
C CYS A 186 2.88 2.91 4.18
N ILE A 187 1.55 3.00 4.08
CA ILE A 187 0.78 2.07 3.23
C ILE A 187 1.08 2.39 1.76
N VAL A 188 1.65 1.40 1.06
CA VAL A 188 2.03 1.48 -0.37
C VAL A 188 1.19 0.59 -1.26
N ASN A 189 0.48 -0.39 -0.68
CA ASN A 189 -0.39 -1.29 -1.41
C ASN A 189 -1.50 -1.85 -0.49
N LEU A 190 -2.50 -2.47 -1.10
CA LEU A 190 -3.52 -3.25 -0.41
C LEU A 190 -3.60 -4.64 -1.04
N TYR A 191 -3.52 -5.67 -0.20
CA TYR A 191 -3.71 -7.06 -0.59
C TYR A 191 -5.10 -7.52 -0.19
N GLY A 192 -5.85 -8.05 -1.15
CA GLY A 192 -7.21 -8.56 -0.94
C GLY A 192 -7.28 -10.08 -1.08
N ARG A 193 -7.56 -10.78 0.01
CA ARG A 193 -7.84 -12.22 0.02
C ARG A 193 -9.32 -12.48 -0.16
N SER A 194 -9.69 -13.16 -1.23
CA SER A 194 -11.10 -13.50 -1.50
C SER A 194 -11.68 -14.37 -0.38
N ILE A 195 -12.90 -14.06 0.05
CA ILE A 195 -13.67 -14.89 0.98
C ILE A 195 -14.46 -16.00 0.24
N SER A 196 -14.45 -15.99 -1.09
CA SER A 196 -15.13 -16.92 -1.99
C SER A 196 -14.10 -17.57 -2.92
N ALA A 197 -14.34 -18.84 -3.27
CA ALA A 197 -13.52 -19.53 -4.28
C ALA A 197 -13.71 -18.96 -5.71
N ALA A 198 -14.74 -18.14 -5.94
CA ALA A 198 -15.03 -17.58 -7.25
C ALA A 198 -14.04 -16.52 -7.73
N PHE A 199 -13.24 -15.93 -6.80
CA PHE A 199 -12.33 -14.84 -7.12
C PHE A 199 -10.90 -15.14 -6.62
N ALA A 200 -9.90 -14.93 -7.47
CA ALA A 200 -8.50 -14.98 -7.05
C ALA A 200 -8.18 -13.87 -6.04
N HIS A 201 -7.25 -14.12 -5.12
CA HIS A 201 -6.62 -13.08 -4.33
C HIS A 201 -5.78 -12.15 -5.22
N ARG A 202 -5.65 -10.88 -4.84
CA ARG A 202 -4.89 -9.92 -5.64
C ARG A 202 -4.36 -8.75 -4.81
N PHE A 203 -3.29 -8.15 -5.30
CA PHE A 203 -2.90 -6.80 -4.93
C PHE A 203 -3.63 -5.78 -5.81
N ILE A 204 -3.74 -4.55 -5.33
CA ILE A 204 -3.88 -3.42 -6.24
C ILE A 204 -2.51 -3.13 -6.89
N SER A 205 -2.46 -2.23 -7.90
CA SER A 205 -1.20 -1.92 -8.57
C SER A 205 -0.18 -1.27 -7.64
N GLY A 206 1.07 -1.71 -7.74
CA GLY A 206 2.18 -1.16 -6.95
C GLY A 206 3.15 -2.20 -6.41
N THR A 207 4.06 -1.77 -5.55
CA THR A 207 5.00 -2.67 -4.85
C THR A 207 4.29 -3.51 -3.79
N LYS A 208 4.83 -4.67 -3.48
CA LYS A 208 4.37 -5.48 -2.34
C LYS A 208 4.70 -4.85 -0.97
N GLY A 209 5.59 -3.85 -0.96
CA GLY A 209 6.10 -3.26 0.28
C GLY A 209 7.14 -4.14 0.98
N ASP A 210 7.35 -3.83 2.24
CA ASP A 210 8.27 -4.53 3.14
C ASP A 210 7.73 -5.90 3.56
N LEU A 211 8.57 -6.68 4.21
CA LEU A 211 8.12 -7.83 5.01
C LEU A 211 7.14 -7.34 6.08
N VAL A 212 6.05 -8.08 6.31
CA VAL A 212 4.99 -7.67 7.23
C VAL A 212 5.55 -7.45 8.63
N ALA A 213 5.22 -6.29 9.21
CA ALA A 213 5.64 -5.86 10.55
C ALA A 213 7.17 -5.93 10.78
N TRP A 214 7.96 -5.67 9.73
CA TRP A 214 9.40 -5.83 9.76
C TRP A 214 10.09 -5.05 10.87
N GLU A 215 9.67 -3.83 11.16
CA GLU A 215 10.26 -3.00 12.23
C GLU A 215 10.18 -3.67 13.62
N THR A 216 9.14 -4.45 13.87
CA THR A 216 9.01 -5.23 15.09
C THR A 216 9.81 -6.53 15.02
N VAL A 217 9.67 -7.25 13.90
CA VAL A 217 10.24 -8.59 13.73
C VAL A 217 11.76 -8.56 13.60
N ARG A 218 12.33 -7.53 12.97
CA ARG A 218 13.79 -7.38 12.79
C ARG A 218 14.60 -7.37 14.09
N GLN A 219 13.96 -7.06 15.22
CA GLN A 219 14.64 -6.97 16.51
C GLN A 219 14.98 -8.35 17.11
N PHE A 220 14.29 -9.40 16.66
CA PHE A 220 14.51 -10.74 17.16
C PHE A 220 15.77 -11.39 16.54
N PRO A 221 16.48 -12.26 17.32
CA PRO A 221 17.66 -12.98 16.83
C PRO A 221 17.31 -14.06 15.82
N SER A 222 16.07 -14.53 15.82
CA SER A 222 15.52 -15.46 14.84
C SER A 222 14.21 -14.96 14.28
N VAL A 223 13.89 -15.32 13.04
CA VAL A 223 12.70 -14.90 12.34
C VAL A 223 12.03 -16.12 11.70
N ILE A 224 10.72 -16.22 11.81
CA ILE A 224 9.92 -17.19 11.06
C ILE A 224 9.38 -16.47 9.84
N LEU A 225 9.70 -16.96 8.65
CA LEU A 225 9.16 -16.47 7.39
C LEU A 225 8.11 -17.44 6.89
N VAL A 226 6.90 -16.94 6.65
CA VAL A 226 5.77 -17.68 6.09
C VAL A 226 5.33 -17.11 4.75
N GLU A 227 4.55 -17.87 3.99
CA GLU A 227 4.05 -17.45 2.68
C GLU A 227 2.88 -16.50 2.78
N GLY A 228 1.91 -16.83 3.62
CA GLY A 228 0.62 -16.19 3.69
C GLY A 228 0.41 -15.35 4.94
N ILE A 229 -0.43 -14.34 4.81
CA ILE A 229 -0.77 -13.45 5.93
C ILE A 229 -1.60 -14.16 7.01
N PHE A 230 -2.37 -15.19 6.65
CA PHE A 230 -3.11 -15.98 7.63
C PHE A 230 -2.21 -16.90 8.44
N ASP A 231 -1.09 -17.38 7.84
CA ASP A 231 -0.06 -18.13 8.56
C ASP A 231 0.59 -17.26 9.62
N LEU A 232 0.96 -16.02 9.24
CA LEU A 232 1.46 -15.03 10.18
C LEU A 232 0.44 -14.76 11.30
N ALA A 233 -0.83 -14.55 10.96
CA ALA A 233 -1.85 -14.19 11.93
C ALA A 233 -2.06 -15.28 13.00
N VAL A 234 -2.15 -16.54 12.61
CA VAL A 234 -2.31 -17.64 13.57
C VAL A 234 -1.06 -17.85 14.42
N LEU A 235 0.14 -17.70 13.84
CA LEU A 235 1.39 -17.79 14.57
C LEU A 235 1.54 -16.65 15.58
N TRP A 236 1.17 -15.43 15.22
CA TRP A 236 1.15 -14.32 16.17
C TRP A 236 0.15 -14.54 17.30
N GLN A 237 -1.03 -15.08 16.98
CA GLN A 237 -2.04 -15.43 17.98
C GLN A 237 -1.56 -16.56 18.92
N ALA A 238 -0.73 -17.48 18.41
CA ALA A 238 -0.08 -18.54 19.18
C ALA A 238 1.17 -18.08 19.95
N GLY A 239 1.57 -16.79 19.85
CA GLY A 239 2.70 -16.22 20.59
C GLY A 239 4.00 -16.10 19.81
N PHE A 240 4.09 -16.58 18.58
CA PHE A 240 5.29 -16.50 17.73
C PHE A 240 5.42 -15.12 17.07
N ARG A 241 5.68 -14.09 17.88
CA ARG A 241 5.71 -12.67 17.46
C ARG A 241 6.87 -12.30 16.52
N HIS A 242 7.86 -13.17 16.39
CA HIS A 242 8.98 -13.04 15.45
C HIS A 242 8.69 -13.61 14.05
N THR A 243 7.40 -13.76 13.73
CA THR A 243 6.96 -14.22 12.40
C THR A 243 6.72 -13.02 11.47
N THR A 244 7.16 -13.16 10.21
CA THR A 244 6.87 -12.23 9.12
C THR A 244 6.37 -12.97 7.88
N CYS A 245 5.82 -12.21 6.93
CA CYS A 245 5.21 -12.74 5.71
C CYS A 245 5.64 -11.89 4.50
N ALA A 246 5.92 -12.57 3.37
CA ALA A 246 6.29 -11.93 2.11
C ALA A 246 5.14 -11.84 1.09
N PHE A 247 3.93 -12.25 1.45
CA PHE A 247 2.80 -12.43 0.53
C PHE A 247 3.16 -13.30 -0.69
N GLY A 248 3.61 -14.52 -0.41
CA GLY A 248 4.00 -15.56 -1.36
C GLY A 248 5.44 -16.02 -1.16
N THR A 249 5.84 -17.01 -1.97
CA THR A 249 7.15 -17.66 -1.89
C THR A 249 8.31 -16.82 -2.42
N HIS A 250 8.04 -15.80 -3.25
CA HIS A 250 9.04 -14.97 -3.90
C HIS A 250 9.18 -13.63 -3.21
N LEU A 251 10.34 -13.41 -2.60
CA LEU A 251 10.69 -12.12 -2.01
C LEU A 251 11.10 -11.12 -3.10
N THR A 252 10.66 -9.87 -2.92
CA THR A 252 11.23 -8.76 -3.69
C THR A 252 12.71 -8.55 -3.31
N PRO A 253 13.51 -7.84 -4.12
CA PRO A 253 14.88 -7.50 -3.74
C PRO A 253 14.98 -6.77 -2.40
N ASP A 254 14.02 -5.89 -2.10
CA ASP A 254 13.98 -5.14 -0.85
C ASP A 254 13.64 -6.04 0.35
N GLN A 255 12.64 -6.91 0.23
CA GLN A 255 12.30 -7.91 1.25
C GLN A 255 13.47 -8.88 1.51
N PHE A 256 14.20 -9.27 0.46
CA PHE A 256 15.38 -10.10 0.62
C PHE A 256 16.50 -9.35 1.37
N ARG A 257 16.75 -8.08 1.04
CA ARG A 257 17.70 -7.23 1.78
C ARG A 257 17.33 -7.05 3.25
N GLN A 258 16.04 -6.84 3.54
CA GLN A 258 15.54 -6.78 4.92
C GLN A 258 15.85 -8.06 5.68
N LEU A 259 15.56 -9.22 5.11
CA LEU A 259 15.79 -10.51 5.76
C LEU A 259 17.28 -10.78 5.99
N SER A 260 18.15 -10.24 5.15
CA SER A 260 19.61 -10.43 5.17
C SER A 260 20.39 -9.22 5.69
N ASP A 261 19.75 -8.26 6.37
CA ASP A 261 20.39 -7.03 6.89
C ASP A 261 21.39 -7.28 8.00
N ARG A 262 21.33 -8.43 8.68
CA ARG A 262 22.27 -8.89 9.72
C ARG A 262 22.25 -10.41 9.85
N PRO A 263 23.29 -11.04 10.44
CA PRO A 263 23.29 -12.46 10.75
C PRO A 263 22.14 -12.83 11.70
N ARG A 264 21.37 -13.85 11.34
CA ARG A 264 20.26 -14.38 12.14
C ARG A 264 19.89 -15.79 11.69
N THR A 265 19.08 -16.48 12.50
CA THR A 265 18.40 -17.71 12.08
C THR A 265 17.07 -17.33 11.41
N VAL A 266 16.82 -17.88 10.21
CA VAL A 266 15.55 -17.73 9.49
C VAL A 266 14.89 -19.08 9.33
N TYR A 267 13.77 -19.26 10.03
CA TYR A 267 12.91 -20.44 9.88
C TYR A 267 11.99 -20.23 8.67
N LEU A 268 12.12 -21.10 7.69
CA LEU A 268 11.29 -21.09 6.48
C LEU A 268 10.14 -22.07 6.69
N SER A 269 8.95 -21.58 7.01
CA SER A 269 7.75 -22.37 7.25
C SER A 269 6.77 -22.15 6.10
N PHE A 270 7.08 -22.80 4.97
CA PHE A 270 6.33 -22.73 3.72
C PHE A 270 5.41 -23.94 3.59
N ASP A 271 4.39 -23.82 2.72
CA ASP A 271 3.39 -24.83 2.51
C ASP A 271 3.99 -26.18 2.08
N ASP A 272 3.50 -27.27 2.64
CA ASP A 272 3.80 -28.63 2.17
C ASP A 272 2.68 -29.11 1.25
N ASP A 273 2.51 -28.43 0.13
CA ASP A 273 1.51 -28.76 -0.88
C ASP A 273 1.90 -30.00 -1.69
N ALA A 274 0.89 -30.66 -2.29
CA ALA A 274 1.09 -31.87 -3.10
C ALA A 274 2.02 -31.65 -4.32
N ASN A 275 2.20 -30.41 -4.76
CA ASN A 275 3.07 -30.05 -5.88
C ASN A 275 4.51 -29.80 -5.44
N GLY A 276 4.78 -29.71 -4.13
CA GLY A 276 6.10 -29.44 -3.55
C GLY A 276 6.64 -28.03 -3.87
N SER A 277 5.81 -27.13 -4.35
CA SER A 277 6.25 -25.81 -4.83
C SER A 277 6.77 -24.93 -3.67
N GLY A 278 6.11 -24.98 -2.51
CA GLY A 278 6.54 -24.26 -1.31
C GLY A 278 7.89 -24.78 -0.80
N GLN A 279 8.07 -26.09 -0.75
CA GLN A 279 9.33 -26.70 -0.30
C GLN A 279 10.49 -26.43 -1.27
N GLN A 280 10.26 -26.44 -2.59
CA GLN A 280 11.27 -26.05 -3.58
C GLN A 280 11.65 -24.57 -3.43
N ALA A 281 10.67 -23.69 -3.24
CA ALA A 281 10.92 -22.27 -2.99
C ALA A 281 11.70 -22.05 -1.69
N ALA A 282 11.36 -22.77 -0.61
CA ALA A 282 12.09 -22.73 0.65
C ALA A 282 13.55 -23.15 0.47
N GLN A 283 13.81 -24.22 -0.29
CA GLN A 283 15.16 -24.69 -0.57
C GLN A 283 15.98 -23.68 -1.39
N ALA A 284 15.39 -23.10 -2.43
CA ALA A 284 16.03 -22.09 -3.27
C ALA A 284 16.35 -20.81 -2.45
N LEU A 285 15.42 -20.38 -1.60
CA LEU A 285 15.62 -19.24 -0.71
C LEU A 285 16.70 -19.54 0.34
N ALA A 286 16.70 -20.74 0.93
CA ALA A 286 17.72 -21.17 1.89
C ALA A 286 19.13 -21.07 1.28
N HIS A 287 19.32 -21.54 0.04
CA HIS A 287 20.59 -21.43 -0.65
C HIS A 287 21.06 -19.96 -0.79
N ARG A 288 20.15 -19.07 -1.20
CA ARG A 288 20.44 -17.62 -1.35
C ARG A 288 20.78 -16.96 0.00
N LEU A 289 20.07 -17.31 1.08
CA LEU A 289 20.29 -16.77 2.41
C LEU A 289 21.66 -17.19 2.97
N ARG A 290 22.08 -18.46 2.78
CA ARG A 290 23.41 -18.94 3.19
C ARG A 290 24.52 -18.14 2.52
N ALA A 291 24.37 -17.77 1.26
CA ALA A 291 25.35 -16.96 0.54
C ALA A 291 25.51 -15.55 1.12
N GLN A 292 24.59 -15.10 1.96
CA GLN A 292 24.61 -13.83 2.70
C GLN A 292 24.95 -13.99 4.19
N GLY A 293 25.43 -15.18 4.61
CA GLY A 293 25.77 -15.44 6.01
C GLY A 293 24.58 -15.61 6.95
N ILE A 294 23.38 -15.79 6.41
CA ILE A 294 22.15 -16.11 7.18
C ILE A 294 22.09 -17.61 7.42
N THR A 295 21.56 -18.02 8.57
CA THR A 295 21.35 -19.44 8.91
C THR A 295 19.88 -19.81 8.62
N PRO A 296 19.55 -20.33 7.42
CA PRO A 296 18.19 -20.80 7.14
C PRO A 296 17.95 -22.17 7.76
N ARG A 297 16.75 -22.35 8.30
CA ARG A 297 16.24 -23.65 8.78
C ARG A 297 14.86 -23.89 8.17
N ARG A 298 14.65 -25.04 7.55
CA ARG A 298 13.36 -25.41 6.97
C ARG A 298 12.50 -26.12 8.00
N VAL A 299 11.33 -25.57 8.26
CA VAL A 299 10.32 -26.17 9.14
C VAL A 299 9.49 -27.13 8.29
N LEU A 300 9.45 -28.41 8.67
CA LEU A 300 8.64 -29.41 8.01
C LEU A 300 7.33 -29.56 8.77
N LEU A 301 6.27 -29.06 8.19
CA LEU A 301 4.91 -29.25 8.69
C LEU A 301 4.42 -30.67 8.35
N PRO A 302 3.39 -31.19 9.04
CA PRO A 302 2.70 -32.40 8.61
C PRO A 302 2.21 -32.26 7.17
N SER A 303 2.26 -33.37 6.41
CA SER A 303 1.94 -33.37 4.97
C SER A 303 0.57 -32.73 4.68
N GLY A 304 0.54 -31.85 3.67
CA GLY A 304 -0.65 -31.13 3.24
C GLY A 304 -1.04 -29.94 4.12
N HIS A 305 -0.16 -29.51 5.03
CA HIS A 305 -0.42 -28.36 5.91
C HIS A 305 0.44 -27.15 5.54
N ASP A 306 -0.18 -25.99 5.67
CA ASP A 306 0.46 -24.69 5.92
C ASP A 306 0.34 -24.37 7.42
N PRO A 307 1.03 -23.36 7.96
CA PRO A 307 0.90 -22.99 9.37
C PRO A 307 -0.55 -22.66 9.75
N ASN A 308 -1.33 -22.03 8.88
CA ASN A 308 -2.72 -21.71 9.16
C ASN A 308 -3.59 -22.97 9.34
N SER A 309 -3.53 -23.89 8.39
CA SER A 309 -4.29 -25.15 8.48
C SER A 309 -3.85 -26.03 9.64
N PHE A 310 -2.54 -26.05 9.96
CA PHE A 310 -2.02 -26.75 11.13
C PHE A 310 -2.73 -26.30 12.42
N PHE A 311 -2.81 -25.00 12.69
CA PHE A 311 -3.48 -24.48 13.89
C PHE A 311 -5.00 -24.63 13.81
N VAL A 312 -5.61 -24.46 12.63
CA VAL A 312 -7.07 -24.61 12.45
C VAL A 312 -7.51 -26.04 12.67
N GLN A 313 -6.67 -27.03 12.36
CA GLN A 313 -6.96 -28.46 12.52
C GLN A 313 -6.56 -29.03 13.89
N GLY A 314 -6.20 -28.18 14.85
CA GLY A 314 -5.99 -28.57 16.23
C GLY A 314 -4.53 -28.65 16.67
N GLY A 315 -3.58 -28.26 15.82
CA GLY A 315 -2.20 -28.04 16.24
C GLY A 315 -2.08 -26.92 17.26
N ASP A 316 -1.11 -27.03 18.15
CA ASP A 316 -0.89 -26.06 19.22
C ASP A 316 0.52 -25.44 19.20
N ALA A 317 0.74 -24.42 20.04
CA ALA A 317 2.01 -23.71 20.13
C ALA A 317 3.18 -24.60 20.56
N ARG A 318 2.94 -25.62 21.39
CA ARG A 318 4.00 -26.55 21.85
C ARG A 318 4.46 -27.44 20.70
N GLN A 319 3.50 -27.97 19.97
CA GLN A 319 3.77 -28.81 18.79
C GLN A 319 4.53 -27.99 17.72
N PHE A 320 4.11 -26.76 17.47
CA PHE A 320 4.82 -25.90 16.49
C PHE A 320 6.22 -25.53 16.99
N GLN A 321 6.41 -25.32 18.28
CA GLN A 321 7.74 -25.10 18.89
C GLN A 321 8.66 -26.30 18.68
N SER A 322 8.16 -27.53 18.83
CA SER A 322 8.93 -28.75 18.54
C SER A 322 9.36 -28.80 17.07
N LEU A 323 8.47 -28.43 16.14
CA LEU A 323 8.81 -28.36 14.70
C LEU A 323 9.92 -27.34 14.40
N LEU A 324 9.96 -26.21 15.13
CA LEU A 324 11.05 -25.23 15.00
C LEU A 324 12.38 -25.80 15.55
N GLU A 325 12.36 -26.57 16.62
CA GLU A 325 13.55 -27.20 17.21
C GLU A 325 14.11 -28.31 16.32
N GLU A 326 13.24 -29.04 15.64
CA GLU A 326 13.58 -30.12 14.68
C GLU A 326 13.92 -29.57 13.29
N ALA A 327 13.81 -28.26 13.05
CA ALA A 327 13.94 -27.67 11.72
C ALA A 327 15.32 -27.95 11.09
N LEU A 328 15.29 -28.38 9.84
CA LEU A 328 16.47 -28.81 9.05
C LEU A 328 17.32 -27.62 8.60
N SER A 329 18.63 -27.80 8.65
CA SER A 329 19.63 -26.82 8.19
C SER A 329 19.83 -26.86 6.69
#